data_89392f8c6367eb1a0eac9ee4db124b54
#
_entry.id   89392f8c6367eb1a0eac9ee4db124b54
#
_cell.length_a   1.000
_cell.length_b   1.000
_cell.length_c   1.000
_cell.angle_alpha   90.00
_cell.angle_beta   90.00
_cell.angle_gamma   90.00
#
_symmetry.space_group_name_H-M   'P 1'
#
loop_
_entity.id
_entity.type
_entity.pdbx_description
1 polymer ?
#
loop_
_entity_poly.entity_id
_entity_poly.type
_entity_poly.pdbx_seq_one_letter_code
_entity_poly.pdbx_strand_id
1 'polypeptide(L)'
;MGFLDNTTITVDAILTKKGREKLARNGDLNITHYAFADDEIDYGLYDVSHPNGSSYYGAVLENMPLLEAFVDETQVMRYKLFTADKDLPKLATIKGLRASEKLELGTDGKNLIPTTDGFTDDVYDFTIQNVDVASMTSEGTTPSFARDGRSAVIRNVKSVNLKCTDRTGLTNPIVQTVVFVTSRNTGATTSVIIKNDSTGQFPND
;
A
#
# COMPACT_ATOMS: atom_id res chain seq x y z
N MET A 1 18.65 -16.55 27.40
CA MET A 1 19.75 -15.77 27.97
C MET A 1 19.55 -14.32 27.54
N GLY A 2 19.07 -13.48 28.45
CA GLY A 2 19.06 -12.04 28.19
C GLY A 2 20.49 -11.54 28.14
N PHE A 3 20.92 -10.99 27.03
CA PHE A 3 22.21 -10.37 26.87
C PHE A 3 22.06 -8.89 27.27
N LEU A 4 22.37 -8.57 28.52
CA LEU A 4 22.50 -7.18 28.93
C LEU A 4 23.94 -6.75 28.67
N ASP A 5 24.13 -6.04 27.54
CA ASP A 5 25.39 -5.35 27.29
C ASP A 5 25.39 -4.04 28.08
N ASN A 6 26.27 -3.92 29.08
CA ASN A 6 26.40 -2.72 29.89
C ASN A 6 27.00 -1.52 29.13
N THR A 7 27.39 -1.69 27.87
CA THR A 7 28.06 -0.63 27.11
C THR A 7 27.10 0.20 26.29
N THR A 8 25.91 -0.32 25.97
CA THR A 8 24.93 0.38 25.15
C THR A 8 23.52 0.18 25.71
N ILE A 9 22.86 1.28 26.06
CA ILE A 9 21.45 1.26 26.45
C ILE A 9 20.65 1.51 25.22
N THR A 10 19.93 0.50 24.75
CA THR A 10 18.99 0.62 23.64
C THR A 10 17.57 0.63 24.19
N VAL A 11 16.80 1.65 23.83
CA VAL A 11 15.38 1.77 24.18
C VAL A 11 14.56 1.74 22.91
N ASP A 12 13.75 0.72 22.76
CA ASP A 12 12.75 0.65 21.70
C ASP A 12 11.42 1.25 22.17
N ALA A 13 10.88 2.16 21.39
CA ALA A 13 9.62 2.82 21.71
C ALA A 13 8.55 2.47 20.68
N ILE A 14 7.47 1.84 21.12
CA ILE A 14 6.31 1.54 20.30
C ILE A 14 5.30 2.68 20.44
N LEU A 15 5.07 3.41 19.34
CA LEU A 15 4.15 4.53 19.35
C LEU A 15 2.69 4.07 19.32
N THR A 16 1.89 4.59 20.23
CA THR A 16 0.44 4.42 20.19
C THR A 16 -0.15 5.02 18.90
N LYS A 17 -1.39 4.64 18.57
CA LYS A 17 -2.11 5.21 17.41
C LYS A 17 -2.09 6.75 17.42
N LYS A 18 -2.32 7.35 18.60
CA LYS A 18 -2.31 8.80 18.79
C LYS A 18 -0.91 9.42 18.66
N GLY A 19 0.12 8.72 19.11
CA GLY A 19 1.51 9.13 18.92
C GLY A 19 1.91 9.16 17.46
N ARG A 20 1.54 8.13 16.70
CA ARG A 20 1.76 8.08 15.25
C ARG A 20 1.02 9.18 14.50
N GLU A 21 -0.23 9.45 14.88
CA GLU A 21 -1.03 10.54 14.30
C GLU A 21 -0.38 11.91 14.54
N LYS A 22 0.11 12.14 15.77
CA LYS A 22 0.78 13.40 16.13
C LYS A 22 2.09 13.57 15.37
N LEU A 23 2.87 12.51 15.24
CA LEU A 23 4.11 12.51 14.46
C LEU A 23 3.83 12.82 12.98
N ALA A 24 2.79 12.22 12.41
CA ALA A 24 2.40 12.44 11.03
C ALA A 24 1.92 13.88 10.74
N ARG A 25 1.30 14.54 11.73
CA ARG A 25 0.83 15.92 11.59
C ARG A 25 1.93 16.96 11.74
N ASN A 26 2.76 16.81 12.75
CA ASN A 26 3.71 17.85 13.16
C ASN A 26 5.17 17.48 12.97
N GLY A 27 5.49 16.22 12.64
CA GLY A 27 6.86 15.75 12.49
C GLY A 27 7.68 15.68 13.79
N ASP A 28 7.07 16.05 14.94
CA ASP A 28 7.76 16.11 16.23
C ASP A 28 6.85 15.62 17.37
N LEU A 29 7.37 14.76 18.23
CA LEU A 29 6.66 14.24 19.38
C LEU A 29 6.88 15.08 20.65
N ASN A 30 7.95 15.87 20.71
CA ASN A 30 8.36 16.69 21.86
C ASN A 30 8.11 16.00 23.22
N ILE A 31 8.75 14.86 23.41
CA ILE A 31 8.62 14.05 24.64
C ILE A 31 9.44 14.73 25.73
N THR A 32 8.76 15.25 26.76
CA THR A 32 9.39 15.93 27.89
C THR A 32 9.58 15.02 29.09
N HIS A 33 8.74 14.00 29.23
CA HIS A 33 8.79 13.05 30.33
C HIS A 33 8.45 11.67 29.84
N TYR A 34 9.05 10.64 30.42
CA TYR A 34 8.74 9.23 30.21
C TYR A 34 8.85 8.48 31.52
N ALA A 35 8.09 7.42 31.66
CA ALA A 35 8.17 6.49 32.77
C ALA A 35 8.45 5.09 32.20
N PHE A 36 9.25 4.35 32.92
CA PHE A 36 9.48 2.94 32.61
C PHE A 36 8.61 2.10 33.54
N ALA A 37 8.01 1.07 33.02
CA ALA A 37 7.36 0.01 33.76
C ALA A 37 7.83 -1.32 33.16
N ASP A 38 8.04 -2.31 34.02
CA ASP A 38 8.42 -3.66 33.62
C ASP A 38 7.38 -4.66 34.15
N ASP A 39 6.15 -4.45 33.73
CA ASP A 39 5.01 -5.34 34.05
C ASP A 39 5.19 -6.78 33.52
N GLU A 40 6.25 -6.99 32.72
CA GLU A 40 6.56 -8.26 32.06
C GLU A 40 7.34 -9.22 32.95
N ILE A 41 7.94 -8.71 34.07
CA ILE A 41 8.76 -9.49 34.96
C ILE A 41 7.97 -9.79 36.24
N ASP A 42 7.71 -11.06 36.47
CA ASP A 42 7.11 -11.49 37.72
C ASP A 42 8.17 -11.63 38.81
N TYR A 43 8.35 -10.57 39.59
CA TYR A 43 9.29 -10.55 40.74
C TYR A 43 8.86 -11.48 41.89
N GLY A 44 7.62 -11.98 41.87
CA GLY A 44 7.14 -12.99 42.82
C GLY A 44 7.86 -14.33 42.70
N LEU A 45 8.56 -14.54 41.59
CA LEU A 45 9.38 -15.73 41.32
C LEU A 45 10.75 -15.68 42.01
N TYR A 46 11.11 -14.55 42.66
CA TYR A 46 12.33 -14.43 43.43
C TYR A 46 12.24 -15.25 44.70
N ASP A 47 13.05 -16.33 44.83
CA ASP A 47 13.01 -17.25 45.92
C ASP A 47 14.25 -17.09 46.83
N VAL A 48 14.06 -16.43 47.96
CA VAL A 48 15.11 -16.24 49.00
C VAL A 48 15.40 -17.50 49.82
N SER A 49 14.57 -18.51 49.73
CA SER A 49 14.70 -19.78 50.46
C SER A 49 15.24 -20.90 49.59
N HIS A 50 15.73 -20.62 48.40
CA HIS A 50 16.22 -21.64 47.50
C HIS A 50 17.35 -22.45 48.08
N PRO A 51 17.28 -23.82 48.04
CA PRO A 51 18.24 -24.71 48.74
C PRO A 51 19.69 -24.53 48.27
N ASN A 52 19.92 -24.00 47.08
CA ASN A 52 21.28 -23.74 46.56
C ASN A 52 21.83 -22.34 46.90
N GLY A 53 21.14 -21.61 47.74
CA GLY A 53 21.59 -20.30 48.26
C GLY A 53 21.43 -19.13 47.28
N SER A 54 22.05 -18.02 47.67
CA SER A 54 21.88 -16.72 47.02
C SER A 54 22.23 -16.66 45.52
N SER A 55 23.06 -17.58 45.05
CA SER A 55 23.42 -17.68 43.64
C SER A 55 22.24 -18.06 42.76
N TYR A 56 21.17 -18.58 43.32
CA TYR A 56 19.99 -19.04 42.62
C TYR A 56 18.74 -18.18 42.83
N TYR A 57 18.76 -17.24 43.77
CA TYR A 57 17.60 -16.43 44.11
C TYR A 57 16.99 -15.71 42.90
N GLY A 58 17.84 -15.19 42.03
CA GLY A 58 17.39 -14.49 40.81
C GLY A 58 17.43 -15.34 39.56
N ALA A 59 17.84 -16.63 39.62
CA ALA A 59 18.09 -17.45 38.45
C ALA A 59 16.84 -17.65 37.59
N VAL A 60 15.64 -17.68 38.14
CA VAL A 60 14.37 -17.78 37.40
C VAL A 60 14.11 -16.49 36.67
N LEU A 61 14.34 -15.33 37.28
CA LEU A 61 14.17 -14.02 36.64
C LEU A 61 15.19 -13.82 35.52
N GLU A 62 16.45 -14.22 35.73
CA GLU A 62 17.51 -14.12 34.71
C GLU A 62 17.26 -15.02 33.50
N ASN A 63 16.57 -16.13 33.71
CA ASN A 63 16.22 -17.07 32.65
C ASN A 63 14.80 -16.87 32.04
N MET A 64 14.06 -15.86 32.51
CA MET A 64 12.78 -15.52 31.88
C MET A 64 12.99 -15.13 30.43
N PRO A 65 12.16 -15.62 29.52
CA PRO A 65 12.19 -15.13 28.14
C PRO A 65 11.84 -13.63 28.12
N LEU A 66 12.64 -12.85 27.40
CA LEU A 66 12.26 -11.49 27.07
C LEU A 66 10.95 -11.52 26.26
N LEU A 67 9.89 -10.99 26.86
CA LEU A 67 8.63 -10.80 26.15
C LEU A 67 8.76 -9.52 25.32
N GLU A 68 8.81 -9.68 24.01
CA GLU A 68 8.64 -8.53 23.14
C GLU A 68 7.17 -8.09 23.18
N ALA A 69 6.94 -6.78 23.35
CA ALA A 69 5.60 -6.23 23.26
C ALA A 69 5.07 -6.43 21.84
N PHE A 70 4.17 -7.40 21.67
CA PHE A 70 3.48 -7.59 20.40
C PHE A 70 2.46 -6.47 20.20
N VAL A 71 2.64 -5.72 19.12
CA VAL A 71 1.59 -4.83 18.63
C VAL A 71 0.41 -5.70 18.23
N ASP A 72 -0.80 -5.25 18.55
CA ASP A 72 -2.06 -5.92 18.18
C ASP A 72 -1.96 -6.50 16.76
N GLU A 73 -2.09 -7.83 16.63
CA GLU A 73 -1.96 -8.54 15.36
C GLU A 73 -2.92 -8.04 14.28
N THR A 74 -4.03 -7.45 14.67
CA THR A 74 -5.00 -6.85 13.74
C THR A 74 -4.47 -5.57 13.10
N GLN A 75 -3.49 -4.93 13.72
CA GLN A 75 -2.87 -3.68 13.26
C GLN A 75 -1.45 -3.86 12.71
N VAL A 76 -0.89 -5.04 12.83
CA VAL A 76 0.41 -5.36 12.25
C VAL A 76 0.28 -5.47 10.74
N MET A 77 1.07 -4.72 10.04
CA MET A 77 1.14 -4.81 8.58
C MET A 77 1.79 -6.14 8.18
N ARG A 78 0.97 -7.13 7.81
CA ARG A 78 1.42 -8.47 7.42
C ARG A 78 2.22 -8.48 6.12
N TYR A 79 2.01 -7.49 5.27
CA TYR A 79 2.66 -7.38 3.97
C TYR A 79 3.47 -6.10 3.89
N LYS A 80 4.65 -6.18 3.33
CA LYS A 80 5.41 -4.99 3.00
C LYS A 80 4.65 -4.21 1.93
N LEU A 81 4.43 -2.92 2.15
CA LEU A 81 3.82 -2.04 1.15
C LEU A 81 4.68 -1.97 -0.11
N PHE A 82 5.98 -2.07 0.07
CA PHE A 82 6.93 -1.96 -1.00
C PHE A 82 8.22 -2.69 -0.63
N THR A 83 8.79 -3.42 -1.58
CA THR A 83 10.13 -3.99 -1.45
C THR A 83 10.96 -3.45 -2.60
N ALA A 84 11.88 -2.56 -2.30
CA ALA A 84 12.84 -2.05 -3.26
C ALA A 84 14.22 -2.61 -2.98
N ASP A 85 15.07 -2.62 -4.00
CA ASP A 85 16.46 -2.92 -3.85
C ASP A 85 17.13 -1.87 -2.95
N LYS A 86 18.04 -2.28 -2.08
CA LYS A 86 18.68 -1.43 -1.07
C LYS A 86 19.48 -0.28 -1.69
N ASP A 87 19.95 -0.50 -2.89
CA ASP A 87 20.78 0.44 -3.64
C ASP A 87 20.00 1.26 -4.69
N LEU A 88 18.66 1.20 -4.64
CA LEU A 88 17.83 1.93 -5.60
C LEU A 88 17.87 3.45 -5.29
N PRO A 89 18.48 4.27 -6.15
CA PRO A 89 18.65 5.70 -5.87
C PRO A 89 17.33 6.50 -5.92
N LYS A 90 16.31 5.95 -6.58
CA LYS A 90 15.01 6.61 -6.78
C LYS A 90 13.92 5.59 -7.05
N LEU A 91 12.74 5.82 -6.47
CA LEU A 91 11.54 5.07 -6.82
C LEU A 91 11.03 5.49 -8.21
N ALA A 92 10.75 4.49 -9.04
CA ALA A 92 10.12 4.74 -10.32
C ALA A 92 8.69 5.25 -10.14
N THR A 93 8.32 6.30 -10.86
CA THR A 93 6.98 6.86 -10.87
C THR A 93 6.43 6.87 -12.29
N ILE A 94 5.15 6.54 -12.44
CA ILE A 94 4.45 6.61 -13.73
C ILE A 94 3.96 8.03 -13.93
N LYS A 95 4.29 8.60 -15.09
CA LYS A 95 3.91 9.94 -15.54
C LYS A 95 3.11 9.86 -16.85
N GLY A 96 2.65 11.01 -17.35
CA GLY A 96 1.92 11.11 -18.62
C GLY A 96 0.44 10.76 -18.52
N LEU A 97 -0.07 10.47 -17.33
CA LEU A 97 -1.48 10.19 -17.06
C LEU A 97 -2.10 11.29 -16.20
N ARG A 98 -3.35 11.63 -16.49
CA ARG A 98 -4.15 12.50 -15.63
C ARG A 98 -4.83 11.68 -14.53
N ALA A 99 -5.16 12.33 -13.42
CA ALA A 99 -5.88 11.68 -12.32
C ALA A 99 -7.29 11.21 -12.74
N SER A 100 -7.92 11.95 -13.67
CA SER A 100 -9.20 11.57 -14.28
C SER A 100 -9.25 11.92 -15.77
N GLU A 101 -9.94 11.08 -16.54
CA GLU A 101 -10.21 11.29 -17.97
C GLU A 101 -11.71 11.18 -18.25
N LYS A 102 -12.22 12.13 -19.03
CA LYS A 102 -13.60 12.16 -19.49
C LYS A 102 -13.67 11.54 -20.88
N LEU A 103 -14.56 10.58 -21.05
CA LEU A 103 -14.86 9.95 -22.35
C LEU A 103 -16.23 10.39 -22.83
N GLU A 104 -16.29 10.84 -24.07
CA GLU A 104 -17.52 11.28 -24.74
C GLU A 104 -17.95 10.24 -25.75
N LEU A 105 -19.27 10.08 -25.94
CA LEU A 105 -19.84 9.18 -26.93
C LEU A 105 -19.57 9.72 -28.35
N GLY A 106 -19.24 8.82 -29.27
CA GLY A 106 -18.99 9.17 -30.65
C GLY A 106 -17.61 9.72 -30.98
N THR A 107 -16.71 9.77 -29.99
CA THR A 107 -15.29 10.11 -30.18
C THR A 107 -14.44 8.88 -30.44
N ASP A 108 -13.25 9.07 -31.02
CA ASP A 108 -12.29 7.98 -31.25
C ASP A 108 -11.69 7.40 -29.92
N GLY A 109 -12.16 7.92 -28.79
CA GLY A 109 -11.69 7.54 -27.48
C GLY A 109 -10.45 8.33 -27.04
N LYS A 110 -9.87 7.92 -25.93
CA LYS A 110 -8.64 8.50 -25.39
C LYS A 110 -7.54 7.47 -25.23
N ASN A 111 -6.35 7.84 -25.69
CA ASN A 111 -5.16 7.03 -25.48
C ASN A 111 -4.54 7.33 -24.11
N LEU A 112 -4.34 6.29 -23.31
CA LEU A 112 -3.50 6.33 -22.15
C LEU A 112 -2.09 5.89 -22.55
N ILE A 113 -1.14 6.82 -22.46
CA ILE A 113 0.26 6.61 -22.84
C ILE A 113 1.11 6.93 -21.60
N PRO A 114 1.28 5.96 -20.69
CA PRO A 114 2.13 6.14 -19.52
C PRO A 114 3.60 6.21 -19.90
N THR A 115 4.38 6.88 -19.08
CA THR A 115 5.84 6.88 -19.15
C THR A 115 6.39 6.68 -17.75
N THR A 116 7.45 5.87 -17.60
CA THR A 116 8.09 5.65 -16.30
C THR A 116 9.36 6.47 -16.20
N ASP A 117 9.50 7.21 -15.11
CA ASP A 117 10.66 8.07 -14.89
C ASP A 117 11.94 7.21 -14.79
N GLY A 118 12.90 7.51 -15.66
CA GLY A 118 14.17 6.76 -15.75
C GLY A 118 14.15 5.51 -16.64
N PHE A 119 13.03 5.19 -17.30
CA PHE A 119 12.89 4.04 -18.19
C PHE A 119 12.29 4.47 -19.54
N THR A 120 13.00 4.25 -20.63
CA THR A 120 12.59 4.70 -21.98
C THR A 120 11.69 3.68 -22.71
N ASP A 121 11.81 2.39 -22.41
CA ASP A 121 11.09 1.31 -23.08
C ASP A 121 10.29 0.45 -22.11
N ASP A 122 9.54 1.11 -21.23
CA ASP A 122 8.71 0.40 -20.28
C ASP A 122 7.43 -0.13 -20.95
N VAL A 123 6.93 -1.24 -20.43
CA VAL A 123 5.66 -1.85 -20.83
C VAL A 123 4.77 -2.01 -19.60
N TYR A 124 3.47 -1.92 -19.86
CA TYR A 124 2.49 -1.79 -18.79
C TYR A 124 1.42 -2.84 -18.87
N ASP A 125 0.89 -3.19 -17.71
CA ASP A 125 -0.35 -3.95 -17.57
C ASP A 125 -1.46 -2.95 -17.20
N PHE A 126 -2.53 -2.93 -17.97
CA PHE A 126 -3.71 -2.09 -17.74
C PHE A 126 -4.87 -2.94 -17.27
N THR A 127 -5.47 -2.56 -16.15
CA THR A 127 -6.63 -3.25 -15.58
C THR A 127 -7.78 -2.28 -15.43
N ILE A 128 -8.86 -2.50 -16.15
CA ILE A 128 -10.12 -1.76 -15.98
C ILE A 128 -11.05 -2.52 -15.04
N GLN A 129 -11.63 -1.82 -14.05
CA GLN A 129 -12.52 -2.45 -13.08
C GLN A 129 -13.92 -2.73 -13.61
N ASN A 130 -14.41 -1.90 -14.54
CA ASN A 130 -15.73 -2.08 -15.12
C ASN A 130 -15.75 -1.73 -16.62
N VAL A 131 -15.82 -2.75 -17.45
CA VAL A 131 -15.88 -2.63 -18.92
C VAL A 131 -17.24 -2.12 -19.43
N ASP A 132 -18.26 -2.16 -18.59
CA ASP A 132 -19.56 -1.57 -18.94
C ASP A 132 -19.48 -0.04 -19.07
N VAL A 133 -18.54 0.58 -18.39
CA VAL A 133 -18.33 2.04 -18.39
C VAL A 133 -17.52 2.47 -19.61
N ALA A 134 -16.45 1.76 -19.89
CA ALA A 134 -15.56 2.04 -21.02
C ALA A 134 -14.93 0.75 -21.55
N SER A 135 -14.86 0.62 -22.85
CA SER A 135 -14.10 -0.45 -23.49
C SER A 135 -12.63 -0.08 -23.59
N MET A 136 -11.76 -1.05 -23.39
CA MET A 136 -10.31 -0.89 -23.47
C MET A 136 -9.75 -1.75 -24.59
N THR A 137 -8.97 -1.15 -25.47
CA THR A 137 -8.33 -1.84 -26.59
C THR A 137 -6.86 -1.44 -26.71
N SER A 138 -6.04 -2.30 -27.25
CA SER A 138 -4.66 -2.00 -27.62
C SER A 138 -4.33 -2.68 -28.93
N GLU A 139 -3.41 -2.09 -29.68
CA GLU A 139 -3.02 -2.59 -30.99
C GLU A 139 -2.43 -4.01 -30.88
N GLY A 140 -3.05 -4.96 -31.58
CA GLY A 140 -2.62 -6.37 -31.61
C GLY A 140 -2.86 -7.18 -30.34
N THR A 141 -3.56 -6.63 -29.32
CA THR A 141 -3.80 -7.33 -28.08
C THR A 141 -5.27 -7.32 -27.68
N THR A 142 -5.83 -8.49 -27.42
CA THR A 142 -7.21 -8.62 -26.95
C THR A 142 -7.25 -8.57 -25.41
N PRO A 143 -8.25 -7.86 -24.83
CA PRO A 143 -8.45 -7.86 -23.38
C PRO A 143 -8.76 -9.26 -22.83
N SER A 144 -8.18 -9.60 -21.71
CA SER A 144 -8.54 -10.79 -20.92
C SER A 144 -9.57 -10.38 -19.88
N PHE A 145 -10.76 -10.96 -19.93
CA PHE A 145 -11.82 -10.68 -18.99
C PHE A 145 -11.69 -11.52 -17.72
N ALA A 146 -12.00 -10.93 -16.57
CA ALA A 146 -12.12 -11.66 -15.33
C ALA A 146 -13.38 -12.54 -15.31
N ARG A 147 -13.48 -13.42 -14.31
CA ARG A 147 -14.58 -14.39 -14.18
C ARG A 147 -15.96 -13.74 -14.02
N ASP A 148 -16.02 -12.50 -13.52
CA ASP A 148 -17.24 -11.71 -13.37
C ASP A 148 -17.69 -11.03 -14.67
N GLY A 149 -16.86 -11.08 -15.72
CA GLY A 149 -17.10 -10.41 -17.02
C GLY A 149 -17.04 -8.89 -16.96
N ARG A 150 -16.83 -8.29 -15.79
CA ARG A 150 -16.85 -6.83 -15.61
C ARG A 150 -15.47 -6.20 -15.66
N SER A 151 -14.48 -6.85 -15.12
CA SER A 151 -13.10 -6.37 -15.19
C SER A 151 -12.34 -7.00 -16.34
N ALA A 152 -11.43 -6.23 -16.95
CA ALA A 152 -10.58 -6.71 -18.03
C ALA A 152 -9.14 -6.24 -17.85
N VAL A 153 -8.21 -7.02 -18.35
CA VAL A 153 -6.78 -6.75 -18.30
C VAL A 153 -6.17 -6.85 -19.68
N ILE A 154 -5.38 -5.84 -20.05
CA ILE A 154 -4.46 -5.88 -21.20
C ILE A 154 -3.05 -5.84 -20.66
N ARG A 155 -2.22 -6.78 -21.06
CA ARG A 155 -0.87 -6.93 -20.53
C ARG A 155 0.19 -6.68 -21.58
N ASN A 156 1.35 -6.20 -21.09
CA ASN A 156 2.55 -6.07 -21.89
C ASN A 156 2.40 -5.14 -23.11
N VAL A 157 1.76 -3.99 -22.91
CA VAL A 157 1.54 -2.97 -23.96
C VAL A 157 2.10 -1.62 -23.52
N LYS A 158 2.41 -0.76 -24.50
CA LYS A 158 2.90 0.61 -24.26
C LYS A 158 1.77 1.60 -24.04
N SER A 159 0.61 1.32 -24.60
CA SER A 159 -0.56 2.21 -24.52
C SER A 159 -1.86 1.44 -24.70
N VAL A 160 -2.95 2.01 -24.22
CA VAL A 160 -4.31 1.51 -24.49
C VAL A 160 -5.19 2.66 -24.94
N ASN A 161 -6.15 2.36 -25.80
CA ASN A 161 -7.23 3.25 -26.16
C ASN A 161 -8.47 2.89 -25.36
N LEU A 162 -9.09 3.91 -24.74
CA LEU A 162 -10.34 3.79 -24.00
C LEU A 162 -11.45 4.47 -24.79
N LYS A 163 -12.52 3.74 -25.08
CA LYS A 163 -13.71 4.27 -25.73
C LYS A 163 -14.89 4.27 -24.78
N CYS A 164 -15.70 5.32 -24.90
CA CYS A 164 -16.96 5.44 -24.18
C CYS A 164 -17.93 4.32 -24.59
N THR A 165 -18.52 3.66 -23.61
CA THR A 165 -19.63 2.73 -23.85
C THR A 165 -20.94 3.49 -23.74
N ASP A 166 -21.87 3.28 -24.68
CA ASP A 166 -23.17 3.96 -24.64
C ASP A 166 -24.01 3.50 -23.45
N ARG A 167 -24.35 4.45 -22.58
CA ARG A 167 -25.16 4.26 -21.37
C ARG A 167 -26.46 5.06 -21.41
N THR A 168 -26.77 5.64 -22.57
CA THR A 168 -27.99 6.44 -22.76
C THR A 168 -29.24 5.58 -22.53
N GLY A 169 -30.21 6.12 -21.82
CA GLY A 169 -31.49 5.42 -21.56
C GLY A 169 -31.47 4.36 -20.47
N LEU A 170 -30.33 4.13 -19.79
CA LEU A 170 -30.27 3.25 -18.64
C LEU A 170 -30.74 3.98 -17.38
N THR A 171 -31.44 3.26 -16.50
CA THR A 171 -31.85 3.78 -15.19
C THR A 171 -30.68 3.65 -14.23
N ASN A 172 -30.17 4.78 -13.70
CA ASN A 172 -29.03 4.85 -12.77
C ASN A 172 -27.77 4.11 -13.31
N PRO A 173 -27.23 4.48 -14.49
CA PRO A 173 -26.06 3.83 -15.04
C PRO A 173 -24.82 4.11 -14.16
N ILE A 174 -23.93 3.12 -14.05
CA ILE A 174 -22.59 3.36 -13.52
C ILE A 174 -21.81 4.11 -14.60
N VAL A 175 -21.39 5.32 -14.29
CA VAL A 175 -20.72 6.24 -15.22
C VAL A 175 -19.25 6.49 -14.91
N GLN A 176 -18.71 5.81 -13.88
CA GLN A 176 -17.31 5.92 -13.51
C GLN A 176 -16.69 4.54 -13.32
N THR A 177 -15.42 4.42 -13.69
CA THR A 177 -14.59 3.25 -13.45
C THR A 177 -13.16 3.68 -13.18
N VAL A 178 -12.33 2.77 -12.70
CA VAL A 178 -10.91 3.01 -12.46
C VAL A 178 -10.10 2.10 -13.36
N VAL A 179 -9.08 2.66 -13.97
CA VAL A 179 -8.04 1.92 -14.70
C VAL A 179 -6.77 1.98 -13.88
N PHE A 180 -6.26 0.81 -13.49
CA PHE A 180 -4.95 0.66 -12.88
C PHE A 180 -3.92 0.43 -13.98
N VAL A 181 -2.78 1.10 -13.84
CA VAL A 181 -1.64 0.99 -14.74
C VAL A 181 -0.44 0.56 -13.94
N THR A 182 0.13 -0.57 -14.27
CA THR A 182 1.28 -1.15 -13.56
C THR A 182 2.44 -1.32 -14.54
N SER A 183 3.58 -0.74 -14.23
CA SER A 183 4.82 -0.98 -14.97
C SER A 183 5.33 -2.39 -14.70
N ARG A 184 5.67 -3.13 -15.73
CA ARG A 184 6.21 -4.48 -15.58
C ARG A 184 7.67 -4.52 -15.16
N ASN A 185 8.43 -3.51 -15.57
CA ASN A 185 9.86 -3.45 -15.27
C ASN A 185 10.14 -2.98 -13.84
N THR A 186 9.32 -2.05 -13.34
CA THR A 186 9.57 -1.39 -12.05
C THR A 186 8.57 -1.75 -10.97
N GLY A 187 7.42 -2.33 -11.33
CA GLY A 187 6.32 -2.59 -10.40
C GLY A 187 5.57 -1.32 -9.95
N ALA A 188 5.94 -0.14 -10.46
CA ALA A 188 5.24 1.09 -10.16
C ALA A 188 3.78 0.99 -10.62
N THR A 189 2.85 1.46 -9.80
CA THR A 189 1.40 1.41 -10.10
C THR A 189 0.79 2.79 -9.91
N THR A 190 -0.10 3.14 -10.83
CA THR A 190 -0.94 4.33 -10.71
C THR A 190 -2.37 4.01 -11.14
N SER A 191 -3.30 4.92 -10.84
CA SER A 191 -4.71 4.76 -11.22
C SER A 191 -5.24 6.01 -11.90
N VAL A 192 -6.15 5.81 -12.84
CA VAL A 192 -6.86 6.86 -13.56
C VAL A 192 -8.36 6.63 -13.42
N ILE A 193 -9.09 7.65 -13.00
CA ILE A 193 -10.55 7.62 -12.94
C ILE A 193 -11.08 7.91 -14.34
N ILE A 194 -11.90 7.02 -14.87
CA ILE A 194 -12.55 7.18 -16.16
C ILE A 194 -14.00 7.56 -15.94
N LYS A 195 -14.39 8.72 -16.47
CA LYS A 195 -15.75 9.24 -16.42
C LYS A 195 -16.40 9.04 -17.80
N ASN A 196 -17.50 8.31 -17.85
CA ASN A 196 -18.29 8.12 -19.07
C ASN A 196 -19.38 9.18 -19.14
N ASP A 197 -19.29 10.07 -20.12
CA ASP A 197 -20.22 11.18 -20.31
C ASP A 197 -21.25 10.94 -21.42
N SER A 198 -21.55 9.69 -21.73
CA SER A 198 -22.63 9.37 -22.69
C SER A 198 -24.01 9.89 -22.27
N THR A 199 -24.19 10.16 -20.97
CA THR A 199 -25.45 10.69 -20.41
C THR A 199 -25.43 12.20 -20.16
N GLY A 200 -24.32 12.89 -20.44
CA GLY A 200 -24.17 14.34 -20.21
C GLY A 200 -24.14 14.75 -18.74
N GLN A 201 -23.74 13.85 -17.84
CA GLN A 201 -23.75 14.10 -16.40
C GLN A 201 -22.52 14.87 -15.89
N PHE A 202 -21.45 14.94 -16.65
CA PHE A 202 -20.23 15.63 -16.23
C PHE A 202 -20.11 16.97 -16.96
N PRO A 203 -20.17 18.10 -16.23
CA PRO A 203 -19.91 19.41 -16.84
C PRO A 203 -18.47 19.44 -17.40
N ASN A 204 -18.26 20.26 -18.43
CA ASN A 204 -16.93 20.51 -18.95
C ASN A 204 -16.11 21.22 -17.87
N ASP A 205 -14.97 20.64 -17.49
CA ASP A 205 -13.96 21.27 -16.64
C ASP A 205 -13.18 22.33 -17.43
#